data_63fb50ba4a3cfb00fb65c6ce3732a4b6
#
_entry.id   63fb50ba4a3cfb00fb65c6ce3732a4b6
#
_cell.length_a   1.000
_cell.length_b   1.000
_cell.length_c   1.000
_cell.angle_alpha   90.00
_cell.angle_beta   90.00
_cell.angle_gamma   90.00
#
_symmetry.space_group_name_H-M   'P 1'
#
loop_
_entity.id
_entity.type
_entity.pdbx_description
1 polymer ?
#
loop_
_entity_poly.entity_id
_entity_poly.type
_entity_poly.pdbx_seq_one_letter_code
_entity_poly.pdbx_strand_id
1 'polypeptide(L)'
;MSISTKNKHNHLLMFILTLGVFGILNTEMGVVGIIPIIAETFGVTVPDAGWTVSLFALIIAFSAPVVPLLFSRVNRKTVMVLALSVFVISNLVSVFTTNFTVLLITRAIPAFFHPLYVSIAFSTAASSVSREDAPKAVSKIFAGVSAGMVLGVPVTSYIASEFSFSAAMVFFTVVNAFVLLATIFLIPSMPVKERLSYGTQLSVLRKPVLWNSFLAALLMNAAMFGFYSYLSDYLITVTDVSFKVISLLLFVYGMAN
;
A
#
# COMPACT_ATOMS: atom_id res chain seq x y z
N MET A 1 2.93 -35.88 -3.91
CA MET A 1 3.68 -34.63 -3.75
C MET A 1 4.19 -34.64 -2.31
N SER A 2 5.53 -34.65 -2.07
CA SER A 2 6.09 -34.85 -0.72
C SER A 2 5.79 -33.66 0.20
N ILE A 3 5.71 -33.88 1.50
CA ILE A 3 5.45 -32.84 2.54
C ILE A 3 6.46 -31.70 2.41
N SER A 4 7.70 -31.98 2.03
CA SER A 4 8.77 -31.01 1.81
C SER A 4 8.48 -30.04 0.66
N THR A 5 7.92 -30.52 -0.46
CA THR A 5 7.56 -29.66 -1.63
C THR A 5 6.38 -28.74 -1.33
N LYS A 6 5.41 -29.20 -0.54
CA LYS A 6 4.25 -28.40 -0.11
C LYS A 6 4.68 -27.26 0.83
N ASN A 7 5.58 -27.49 1.77
CA ASN A 7 6.13 -26.48 2.67
C ASN A 7 6.92 -25.41 1.91
N LYS A 8 7.79 -25.81 0.96
CA LYS A 8 8.59 -24.87 0.17
C LYS A 8 7.70 -23.96 -0.70
N HIS A 9 6.63 -24.50 -1.26
CA HIS A 9 5.67 -23.75 -2.06
C HIS A 9 4.90 -22.71 -1.21
N ASN A 10 4.49 -23.08 0.01
CA ASN A 10 3.82 -22.16 0.91
C ASN A 10 4.74 -21.02 1.38
N HIS A 11 6.02 -21.29 1.62
CA HIS A 11 6.99 -20.24 1.98
C HIS A 11 7.18 -19.23 0.84
N LEU A 12 7.31 -19.71 -0.40
CA LEU A 12 7.43 -18.83 -1.58
C LEU A 12 6.17 -17.97 -1.78
N LEU A 13 5.00 -18.59 -1.67
CA LEU A 13 3.73 -17.87 -1.75
C LEU A 13 3.65 -16.76 -0.69
N MET A 14 3.95 -17.08 0.59
CA MET A 14 3.96 -16.10 1.65
C MET A 14 4.93 -14.96 1.38
N PHE A 15 6.14 -15.27 0.94
CA PHE A 15 7.15 -14.26 0.61
C PHE A 15 6.66 -13.29 -0.48
N ILE A 16 6.08 -13.82 -1.58
CA ILE A 16 5.57 -12.97 -2.68
C ILE A 16 4.39 -12.11 -2.22
N LEU A 17 3.47 -12.68 -1.42
CA LEU A 17 2.35 -11.92 -0.87
C LEU A 17 2.83 -10.78 0.04
N THR A 18 3.80 -11.06 0.92
CA THR A 18 4.40 -10.08 1.82
C THR A 18 5.12 -8.98 1.03
N LEU A 19 5.89 -9.37 0.01
CA LEU A 19 6.62 -8.41 -0.83
C LEU A 19 5.65 -7.54 -1.65
N GLY A 20 4.52 -8.09 -2.08
CA GLY A 20 3.51 -7.32 -2.79
C GLY A 20 2.79 -6.32 -1.90
N VAL A 21 2.45 -6.70 -0.69
CA VAL A 21 1.91 -5.76 0.30
C VAL A 21 2.94 -4.67 0.61
N PHE A 22 4.21 -5.04 0.80
CA PHE A 22 5.31 -4.07 0.94
C PHE A 22 5.37 -3.07 -0.23
N GLY A 23 5.35 -3.55 -1.49
CA GLY A 23 5.43 -2.67 -2.67
C GLY A 23 4.27 -1.69 -2.78
N ILE A 24 3.05 -2.16 -2.48
CA ILE A 24 1.84 -1.33 -2.49
C ILE A 24 1.91 -0.28 -1.36
N LEU A 25 2.21 -0.69 -0.13
CA LEU A 25 2.33 0.22 1.02
C LEU A 25 3.50 1.20 0.85
N ASN A 26 4.61 0.75 0.27
CA ASN A 26 5.73 1.62 -0.06
C ASN A 26 5.32 2.73 -1.07
N THR A 27 4.53 2.39 -2.08
CA THR A 27 3.98 3.38 -3.03
C THR A 27 2.99 4.33 -2.36
N GLU A 28 2.16 3.84 -1.43
CA GLU A 28 1.19 4.65 -0.69
C GLU A 28 1.91 5.62 0.26
N MET A 29 2.74 5.09 1.16
CA MET A 29 3.35 5.84 2.24
C MET A 29 4.56 6.68 1.79
N GLY A 30 5.32 6.21 0.80
CA GLY A 30 6.53 6.91 0.35
C GLY A 30 6.28 8.35 -0.10
N VAL A 31 5.10 8.63 -0.65
CA VAL A 31 4.72 9.99 -1.08
C VAL A 31 4.55 10.96 0.11
N VAL A 32 4.21 10.47 1.30
CA VAL A 32 4.05 11.29 2.50
C VAL A 32 5.30 12.11 2.80
N GLY A 33 6.48 11.49 2.67
CA GLY A 33 7.76 12.14 2.98
C GLY A 33 8.26 13.14 1.93
N ILE A 34 7.63 13.20 0.76
CA ILE A 34 8.07 14.02 -0.37
C ILE A 34 7.04 15.09 -0.80
N ILE A 35 6.05 15.38 0.03
CA ILE A 35 5.04 16.42 -0.25
C ILE A 35 5.67 17.76 -0.61
N PRO A 36 6.69 18.29 0.11
CA PRO A 36 7.34 19.54 -0.26
C PRO A 36 8.04 19.48 -1.64
N ILE A 37 8.67 18.35 -1.97
CA ILE A 37 9.32 18.13 -3.28
C ILE A 37 8.26 18.09 -4.40
N ILE A 38 7.09 17.51 -4.16
CA ILE A 38 5.97 17.53 -5.11
C ILE A 38 5.49 18.96 -5.33
N ALA A 39 5.32 19.74 -4.25
CA ALA A 39 4.90 21.13 -4.32
C ALA A 39 5.85 21.95 -5.20
N GLU A 40 7.14 21.83 -4.98
CA GLU A 40 8.19 22.49 -5.77
C GLU A 40 8.20 22.00 -7.23
N THR A 41 8.19 20.67 -7.46
CA THR A 41 8.26 20.06 -8.80
C THR A 41 7.11 20.48 -9.71
N PHE A 42 5.91 20.62 -9.14
CA PHE A 42 4.69 20.92 -9.92
C PHE A 42 4.23 22.38 -9.79
N GLY A 43 4.94 23.22 -9.03
CA GLY A 43 4.60 24.63 -8.83
C GLY A 43 3.26 24.83 -8.13
N VAL A 44 2.91 23.96 -7.17
CA VAL A 44 1.67 24.02 -6.39
C VAL A 44 1.97 24.29 -4.92
N THR A 45 0.96 24.64 -4.13
CA THR A 45 1.14 24.82 -2.70
C THR A 45 1.35 23.47 -1.98
N VAL A 46 1.98 23.48 -0.79
CA VAL A 46 2.15 22.27 0.02
C VAL A 46 0.80 21.64 0.40
N PRO A 47 -0.24 22.40 0.78
CA PRO A 47 -1.58 21.85 0.97
C PRO A 47 -2.16 21.20 -0.29
N ASP A 48 -1.95 21.79 -1.48
CA ASP A 48 -2.40 21.17 -2.74
C ASP A 48 -1.65 19.86 -3.00
N ALA A 49 -0.33 19.85 -2.82
CA ALA A 49 0.48 18.64 -2.93
C ALA A 49 0.02 17.53 -1.95
N GLY A 50 -0.48 17.91 -0.78
CA GLY A 50 -1.08 17.00 0.21
C GLY A 50 -2.28 16.19 -0.31
N TRP A 51 -2.96 16.66 -1.38
CA TRP A 51 -4.01 15.89 -2.04
C TRP A 51 -3.50 14.59 -2.64
N THR A 52 -2.22 14.45 -2.96
CA THR A 52 -1.62 13.19 -3.43
C THR A 52 -1.74 12.07 -2.38
N VAL A 53 -1.80 12.41 -1.10
CA VAL A 53 -2.00 11.48 0.03
C VAL A 53 -3.49 11.39 0.39
N SER A 54 -4.14 12.54 0.57
CA SER A 54 -5.53 12.61 1.04
C SER A 54 -6.52 11.97 0.06
N LEU A 55 -6.35 12.22 -1.25
CA LEU A 55 -7.19 11.63 -2.30
C LEU A 55 -7.01 10.10 -2.35
N PHE A 56 -5.78 9.62 -2.21
CA PHE A 56 -5.48 8.19 -2.17
C PHE A 56 -6.19 7.52 -0.99
N ALA A 57 -6.05 8.07 0.22
CA ALA A 57 -6.71 7.56 1.42
C ALA A 57 -8.24 7.61 1.33
N LEU A 58 -8.79 8.70 0.79
CA LEU A 58 -10.22 8.86 0.59
C LEU A 58 -10.79 7.79 -0.35
N ILE A 59 -10.12 7.53 -1.46
CA ILE A 59 -10.53 6.51 -2.42
C ILE A 59 -10.46 5.12 -1.78
N ILE A 60 -9.41 4.80 -1.01
CA ILE A 60 -9.36 3.54 -0.26
C ILE A 60 -10.56 3.42 0.68
N ALA A 61 -10.89 4.47 1.41
CA ALA A 61 -12.00 4.45 2.36
C ALA A 61 -13.33 4.06 1.70
N PHE A 62 -13.61 4.57 0.50
CA PHE A 62 -14.81 4.21 -0.26
C PHE A 62 -14.69 2.88 -1.01
N SER A 63 -13.51 2.54 -1.52
CA SER A 63 -13.32 1.33 -2.32
C SER A 63 -13.17 0.06 -1.47
N ALA A 64 -12.59 0.14 -0.28
CA ALA A 64 -12.31 -1.01 0.57
C ALA A 64 -13.55 -1.86 0.91
N PRO A 65 -14.71 -1.31 1.25
CA PRO A 65 -15.91 -2.13 1.54
C PRO A 65 -16.59 -2.66 0.27
N VAL A 66 -16.36 -2.07 -0.90
CA VAL A 66 -17.11 -2.36 -2.13
C VAL A 66 -16.30 -3.16 -3.14
N VAL A 67 -15.11 -2.70 -3.45
CA VAL A 67 -14.33 -3.25 -4.58
C VAL A 67 -13.93 -4.71 -4.36
N PRO A 68 -13.48 -5.17 -3.18
CA PRO A 68 -13.22 -6.58 -2.93
C PRO A 68 -14.46 -7.47 -3.10
N LEU A 69 -15.67 -6.96 -2.81
CA LEU A 69 -16.91 -7.68 -3.02
C LEU A 69 -17.19 -7.89 -4.52
N LEU A 70 -17.02 -6.86 -5.34
CA LEU A 70 -17.22 -6.93 -6.79
C LEU A 70 -16.31 -7.99 -7.43
N PHE A 71 -15.07 -8.10 -6.97
CA PHE A 71 -14.09 -9.05 -7.47
C PHE A 71 -14.08 -10.40 -6.73
N SER A 72 -14.98 -10.61 -5.76
CA SER A 72 -15.00 -11.82 -4.91
C SER A 72 -15.20 -13.14 -5.68
N ARG A 73 -15.68 -13.08 -6.92
CA ARG A 73 -15.92 -14.25 -7.80
C ARG A 73 -14.80 -14.47 -8.83
N VAL A 74 -13.86 -13.56 -8.92
CA VAL A 74 -12.75 -13.62 -9.88
C VAL A 74 -11.59 -14.40 -9.27
N ASN A 75 -10.81 -15.09 -10.11
CA ASN A 75 -9.61 -15.79 -9.68
C ASN A 75 -8.66 -14.82 -8.95
N ARG A 76 -8.24 -15.19 -7.73
CA ARG A 76 -7.43 -14.33 -6.85
C ARG A 76 -6.12 -13.89 -7.52
N LYS A 77 -5.43 -14.80 -8.23
CA LYS A 77 -4.22 -14.46 -8.98
C LYS A 77 -4.50 -13.38 -10.03
N THR A 78 -5.57 -13.53 -10.80
CA THR A 78 -5.96 -12.54 -11.84
C THR A 78 -6.19 -11.16 -11.22
N VAL A 79 -6.88 -11.10 -10.08
CA VAL A 79 -7.15 -9.85 -9.38
C VAL A 79 -5.85 -9.21 -8.85
N MET A 80 -4.93 -10.02 -8.31
CA MET A 80 -3.62 -9.54 -7.84
C MET A 80 -2.77 -8.99 -8.99
N VAL A 81 -2.72 -9.71 -10.12
CA VAL A 81 -2.03 -9.25 -11.33
C VAL A 81 -2.63 -7.95 -11.84
N LEU A 82 -3.97 -7.86 -11.91
CA LEU A 82 -4.65 -6.63 -12.31
C LEU A 82 -4.28 -5.44 -11.39
N ALA A 83 -4.37 -5.63 -10.07
CA ALA A 83 -4.05 -4.59 -9.11
C ALA A 83 -2.59 -4.11 -9.26
N LEU A 84 -1.62 -5.04 -9.30
CA LEU A 84 -0.21 -4.70 -9.47
C LEU A 84 0.08 -4.04 -10.82
N SER A 85 -0.58 -4.49 -11.91
CA SER A 85 -0.43 -3.85 -13.23
C SER A 85 -0.89 -2.40 -13.21
N VAL A 86 -1.99 -2.11 -12.53
CA VAL A 86 -2.48 -0.74 -12.34
C VAL A 86 -1.47 0.10 -11.55
N PHE A 87 -0.88 -0.44 -10.47
CA PHE A 87 0.17 0.26 -9.72
C PHE A 87 1.40 0.54 -10.59
N VAL A 88 1.88 -0.43 -11.35
CA VAL A 88 3.05 -0.28 -12.24
C VAL A 88 2.78 0.79 -13.30
N ILE A 89 1.65 0.72 -13.99
CA ILE A 89 1.31 1.67 -15.06
C ILE A 89 1.15 3.08 -14.48
N SER A 90 0.44 3.22 -13.36
CA SER A 90 0.22 4.53 -12.73
C SER A 90 1.52 5.16 -12.24
N ASN A 91 2.40 4.38 -11.61
CA ASN A 91 3.72 4.87 -11.19
C ASN A 91 4.58 5.24 -12.40
N LEU A 92 4.54 4.43 -13.48
CA LEU A 92 5.29 4.71 -14.70
C LEU A 92 4.83 6.02 -15.38
N VAL A 93 3.52 6.26 -15.44
CA VAL A 93 2.97 7.53 -15.95
C VAL A 93 3.42 8.70 -15.07
N SER A 94 3.48 8.50 -13.74
CA SER A 94 3.95 9.51 -12.79
C SER A 94 5.43 9.89 -12.99
N VAL A 95 6.26 9.00 -13.55
CA VAL A 95 7.68 9.30 -13.87
C VAL A 95 7.80 10.43 -14.89
N PHE A 96 6.90 10.45 -15.89
CA PHE A 96 7.01 11.33 -17.05
C PHE A 96 6.07 12.54 -16.99
N THR A 97 5.15 12.57 -16.03
CA THR A 97 4.19 13.68 -15.96
C THR A 97 4.80 14.96 -15.42
N THR A 98 4.46 16.07 -16.05
CA THR A 98 4.73 17.43 -15.57
C THR A 98 3.44 18.14 -15.13
N ASN A 99 2.31 17.46 -15.20
CA ASN A 99 1.00 18.01 -14.86
C ASN A 99 0.51 17.44 -13.54
N PHE A 100 0.23 18.32 -12.57
CA PHE A 100 -0.22 17.92 -11.23
C PHE A 100 -1.56 17.16 -11.24
N THR A 101 -2.50 17.53 -12.11
CA THR A 101 -3.79 16.82 -12.25
C THR A 101 -3.56 15.38 -12.73
N VAL A 102 -2.64 15.16 -13.67
CA VAL A 102 -2.27 13.81 -14.12
C VAL A 102 -1.66 13.04 -12.97
N LEU A 103 -0.79 13.66 -12.16
CA LEU A 103 -0.26 13.03 -10.95
C LEU A 103 -1.38 12.60 -9.99
N LEU A 104 -2.37 13.44 -9.72
CA LEU A 104 -3.52 13.09 -8.88
C LEU A 104 -4.30 11.90 -9.45
N ILE A 105 -4.52 11.86 -10.75
CA ILE A 105 -5.21 10.74 -11.43
C ILE A 105 -4.40 9.45 -11.26
N THR A 106 -3.08 9.49 -11.45
CA THR A 106 -2.20 8.33 -11.29
C THR A 106 -2.09 7.86 -9.84
N ARG A 107 -2.43 8.70 -8.87
CA ARG A 107 -2.60 8.32 -7.46
C ARG A 107 -4.00 7.75 -7.18
N ALA A 108 -5.04 8.35 -7.77
CA ALA A 108 -6.43 7.96 -7.57
C ALA A 108 -6.73 6.54 -8.10
N ILE A 109 -6.29 6.23 -9.32
CA ILE A 109 -6.60 4.95 -9.98
C ILE A 109 -6.10 3.75 -9.18
N PRO A 110 -4.81 3.64 -8.78
CA PRO A 110 -4.33 2.49 -8.01
C PRO A 110 -4.96 2.39 -6.62
N ALA A 111 -5.42 3.49 -6.03
CA ALA A 111 -6.09 3.50 -4.74
C ALA A 111 -7.38 2.65 -4.75
N PHE A 112 -8.13 2.58 -5.87
CA PHE A 112 -9.28 1.68 -6.00
C PHE A 112 -8.89 0.21 -5.94
N PHE A 113 -7.69 -0.15 -6.39
CA PHE A 113 -7.20 -1.52 -6.46
C PHE A 113 -6.38 -1.93 -5.24
N HIS A 114 -5.97 -0.96 -4.41
CA HIS A 114 -5.24 -1.22 -3.17
C HIS A 114 -5.93 -2.24 -2.26
N PRO A 115 -7.23 -2.08 -1.89
CA PRO A 115 -7.91 -3.02 -1.01
C PRO A 115 -8.03 -4.43 -1.61
N LEU A 116 -8.07 -4.56 -2.94
CA LEU A 116 -8.12 -5.85 -3.61
C LEU A 116 -6.90 -6.70 -3.31
N TYR A 117 -5.70 -6.13 -3.55
CA TYR A 117 -4.46 -6.87 -3.32
C TYR A 117 -4.30 -7.22 -1.85
N VAL A 118 -4.46 -6.23 -0.97
CA VAL A 118 -4.27 -6.38 0.47
C VAL A 118 -5.22 -7.43 1.05
N SER A 119 -6.52 -7.35 0.75
CA SER A 119 -7.49 -8.32 1.25
C SER A 119 -7.23 -9.74 0.75
N ILE A 120 -6.82 -9.90 -0.52
CA ILE A 120 -6.46 -11.21 -1.09
C ILE A 120 -5.19 -11.74 -0.44
N ALA A 121 -4.18 -10.91 -0.22
CA ALA A 121 -2.94 -11.32 0.44
C ALA A 121 -3.20 -11.88 1.84
N PHE A 122 -3.96 -11.16 2.68
CA PHE A 122 -4.33 -11.61 4.02
C PHE A 122 -5.18 -12.87 4.01
N SER A 123 -6.23 -12.92 3.19
CA SER A 123 -7.13 -14.08 3.12
C SER A 123 -6.44 -15.32 2.56
N THR A 124 -5.53 -15.15 1.58
CA THR A 124 -4.75 -16.24 1.00
C THR A 124 -3.73 -16.76 2.01
N ALA A 125 -3.04 -15.88 2.72
CA ALA A 125 -2.12 -16.26 3.79
C ALA A 125 -2.82 -17.12 4.85
N ALA A 126 -3.95 -16.63 5.38
CA ALA A 126 -4.72 -17.36 6.38
C ALA A 126 -5.22 -18.73 5.89
N SER A 127 -5.67 -18.82 4.63
CA SER A 127 -6.23 -20.04 4.05
C SER A 127 -5.20 -21.05 3.52
N SER A 128 -3.92 -20.69 3.44
CA SER A 128 -2.84 -21.56 2.92
C SER A 128 -2.20 -22.46 3.98
N VAL A 129 -2.56 -22.27 5.24
CA VAL A 129 -2.04 -23.02 6.41
C VAL A 129 -3.18 -23.63 7.22
N SER A 130 -2.84 -24.38 8.28
CA SER A 130 -3.83 -24.87 9.24
C SER A 130 -4.52 -23.71 9.97
N ARG A 131 -5.69 -23.96 10.55
CA ARG A 131 -6.44 -22.93 11.29
C ARG A 131 -5.64 -22.39 12.50
N GLU A 132 -4.83 -23.25 13.11
CA GLU A 132 -3.96 -22.91 14.24
C GLU A 132 -2.79 -22.00 13.82
N ASP A 133 -2.23 -22.21 12.61
CA ASP A 133 -1.12 -21.43 12.07
C ASP A 133 -1.57 -20.14 11.34
N ALA A 134 -2.87 -19.96 11.11
CA ALA A 134 -3.39 -18.81 10.37
C ALA A 134 -2.96 -17.45 10.97
N PRO A 135 -2.97 -17.23 12.30
CA PRO A 135 -2.46 -15.97 12.88
C PRO A 135 -0.99 -15.72 12.56
N LYS A 136 -0.15 -16.76 12.58
CA LYS A 136 1.28 -16.67 12.24
C LYS A 136 1.51 -16.35 10.76
N ALA A 137 0.69 -16.90 9.87
CA ALA A 137 0.74 -16.57 8.44
C ALA A 137 0.33 -15.12 8.17
N VAL A 138 -0.73 -14.66 8.83
CA VAL A 138 -1.21 -13.27 8.76
C VAL A 138 -0.15 -12.28 9.29
N SER A 139 0.53 -12.62 10.39
CA SER A 139 1.62 -11.78 10.94
C SER A 139 2.78 -11.58 9.95
N LYS A 140 3.06 -12.56 9.07
CA LYS A 140 4.08 -12.38 8.02
C LYS A 140 3.66 -11.34 6.98
N ILE A 141 2.37 -11.27 6.63
CA ILE A 141 1.86 -10.23 5.74
C ILE A 141 1.95 -8.86 6.42
N PHE A 142 1.63 -8.78 7.72
CA PHE A 142 1.80 -7.56 8.50
C PHE A 142 3.26 -7.09 8.55
N ALA A 143 4.25 -7.98 8.55
CA ALA A 143 5.65 -7.58 8.40
C ALA A 143 5.91 -6.83 7.08
N GLY A 144 5.22 -7.20 5.99
CA GLY A 144 5.25 -6.45 4.73
C GLY A 144 4.62 -5.05 4.85
N VAL A 145 3.49 -4.95 5.57
CA VAL A 145 2.86 -3.65 5.87
C VAL A 145 3.83 -2.76 6.65
N SER A 146 4.35 -3.26 7.77
CA SER A 146 5.28 -2.51 8.63
C SER A 146 6.54 -2.10 7.87
N ALA A 147 7.14 -3.01 7.11
CA ALA A 147 8.32 -2.69 6.30
C ALA A 147 8.02 -1.61 5.26
N GLY A 148 6.85 -1.66 4.60
CA GLY A 148 6.41 -0.63 3.66
C GLY A 148 6.26 0.75 4.30
N MET A 149 5.70 0.80 5.51
CA MET A 149 5.54 2.04 6.27
C MET A 149 6.89 2.57 6.80
N VAL A 150 7.71 1.70 7.41
CA VAL A 150 8.99 2.09 8.04
C VAL A 150 10.03 2.50 7.00
N LEU A 151 10.14 1.77 5.88
CA LEU A 151 11.14 2.00 4.85
C LEU A 151 10.63 2.90 3.72
N GLY A 152 9.32 2.88 3.45
CA GLY A 152 8.73 3.59 2.32
C GLY A 152 9.03 5.09 2.34
N VAL A 153 8.73 5.76 3.45
CA VAL A 153 8.92 7.20 3.58
C VAL A 153 10.41 7.59 3.55
N PRO A 154 11.30 7.03 4.39
CA PRO A 154 12.70 7.46 4.41
C PRO A 154 13.45 7.16 3.10
N VAL A 155 13.23 5.98 2.52
CA VAL A 155 13.89 5.60 1.26
C VAL A 155 13.42 6.50 0.12
N THR A 156 12.12 6.76 0.03
CA THR A 156 11.56 7.63 -1.02
C THR A 156 12.03 9.08 -0.84
N SER A 157 12.04 9.60 0.40
CA SER A 157 12.52 10.95 0.70
C SER A 157 14.00 11.11 0.33
N TYR A 158 14.81 10.11 0.65
CA TYR A 158 16.23 10.11 0.27
C TYR A 158 16.40 10.09 -1.25
N ILE A 159 15.71 9.21 -1.98
CA ILE A 159 15.81 9.14 -3.44
C ILE A 159 15.33 10.45 -4.08
N ALA A 160 14.22 11.00 -3.62
CA ALA A 160 13.66 12.22 -4.18
C ALA A 160 14.56 13.44 -3.92
N SER A 161 15.19 13.53 -2.73
CA SER A 161 16.05 14.65 -2.37
C SER A 161 17.42 14.61 -3.03
N GLU A 162 18.01 13.42 -3.21
CA GLU A 162 19.34 13.29 -3.80
C GLU A 162 19.30 13.23 -5.34
N PHE A 163 18.22 12.76 -5.93
CA PHE A 163 18.11 12.60 -7.38
C PHE A 163 16.96 13.42 -7.97
N SER A 164 15.72 13.02 -7.77
CA SER A 164 14.54 13.75 -8.25
C SER A 164 13.23 13.07 -7.82
N PHE A 165 12.11 13.80 -7.95
CA PHE A 165 10.76 13.23 -7.88
C PHE A 165 10.59 12.04 -8.84
N SER A 166 11.01 12.18 -10.11
CA SER A 166 10.91 11.11 -11.10
C SER A 166 11.68 9.86 -10.70
N ALA A 167 12.85 9.99 -10.07
CA ALA A 167 13.62 8.85 -9.56
C ALA A 167 12.86 8.09 -8.47
N ALA A 168 12.15 8.79 -7.59
CA ALA A 168 11.28 8.15 -6.60
C ALA A 168 10.11 7.39 -7.26
N MET A 169 9.51 7.92 -8.32
CA MET A 169 8.45 7.23 -9.07
C MET A 169 9.00 6.00 -9.83
N VAL A 170 10.23 6.06 -10.36
CA VAL A 170 10.93 4.90 -10.93
C VAL A 170 11.13 3.82 -9.87
N PHE A 171 11.56 4.18 -8.66
CA PHE A 171 11.71 3.24 -7.56
C PHE A 171 10.39 2.49 -7.26
N PHE A 172 9.26 3.20 -7.14
CA PHE A 172 7.95 2.56 -6.97
C PHE A 172 7.59 1.65 -8.14
N THR A 173 7.85 2.10 -9.37
CA THR A 173 7.60 1.31 -10.58
C THR A 173 8.38 0.01 -10.57
N VAL A 174 9.68 0.04 -10.27
CA VAL A 174 10.57 -1.12 -10.25
C VAL A 174 10.14 -2.12 -9.17
N VAL A 175 9.87 -1.64 -7.95
CA VAL A 175 9.43 -2.51 -6.85
C VAL A 175 8.12 -3.23 -7.22
N ASN A 176 7.12 -2.48 -7.69
CA ASN A 176 5.82 -3.08 -8.05
C ASN A 176 5.92 -3.99 -9.29
N ALA A 177 6.76 -3.65 -10.29
CA ALA A 177 6.99 -4.48 -11.47
C ALA A 177 7.66 -5.80 -11.10
N PHE A 178 8.64 -5.78 -10.20
CA PHE A 178 9.27 -7.00 -9.71
C PHE A 178 8.25 -7.93 -9.05
N VAL A 179 7.39 -7.39 -8.20
CA VAL A 179 6.31 -8.15 -7.55
C VAL A 179 5.27 -8.63 -8.55
N LEU A 180 4.92 -7.82 -9.54
CA LEU A 180 4.02 -8.21 -10.62
C LEU A 180 4.56 -9.44 -11.38
N LEU A 181 5.83 -9.40 -11.78
CA LEU A 181 6.48 -10.51 -12.45
C LEU A 181 6.52 -11.76 -11.56
N ALA A 182 6.92 -11.60 -10.29
CA ALA A 182 6.89 -12.70 -9.32
C ALA A 182 5.48 -13.30 -9.18
N THR A 183 4.44 -12.46 -9.13
CA THR A 183 3.04 -12.90 -9.06
C THR A 183 2.62 -13.66 -10.31
N ILE A 184 2.98 -13.19 -11.50
CA ILE A 184 2.65 -13.85 -12.78
C ILE A 184 3.29 -15.23 -12.87
N PHE A 185 4.58 -15.34 -12.57
CA PHE A 185 5.34 -16.55 -12.82
C PHE A 185 5.32 -17.57 -11.67
N LEU A 186 5.24 -17.09 -10.41
CA LEU A 186 5.46 -17.94 -9.25
C LEU A 186 4.18 -18.22 -8.44
N ILE A 187 3.13 -17.40 -8.56
CA ILE A 187 1.86 -17.67 -7.88
C ILE A 187 0.99 -18.57 -8.77
N PRO A 188 0.49 -19.71 -8.24
CA PRO A 188 -0.42 -20.57 -8.99
C PRO A 188 -1.80 -19.93 -9.16
N SER A 189 -2.59 -20.44 -10.10
CA SER A 189 -4.00 -20.07 -10.23
C SER A 189 -4.76 -20.43 -8.95
N MET A 190 -5.54 -19.45 -8.44
CA MET A 190 -6.28 -19.58 -7.18
C MET A 190 -7.78 -19.33 -7.43
N PRO A 191 -8.52 -20.29 -8.04
CA PRO A 191 -9.94 -20.13 -8.28
C PRO A 191 -10.72 -20.05 -6.96
N VAL A 192 -11.77 -19.25 -6.94
CA VAL A 192 -12.65 -19.11 -5.78
C VAL A 192 -13.55 -20.34 -5.70
N LYS A 193 -13.42 -21.12 -4.60
CA LYS A 193 -14.18 -22.36 -4.39
C LYS A 193 -15.58 -22.11 -3.81
N GLU A 194 -15.71 -21.12 -2.93
CA GLU A 194 -16.98 -20.77 -2.27
C GLU A 194 -17.39 -19.34 -2.62
N ARG A 195 -18.62 -19.20 -3.08
CA ARG A 195 -19.20 -17.91 -3.44
C ARG A 195 -20.09 -17.43 -2.29
N LEU A 196 -19.53 -16.65 -1.37
CA LEU A 196 -20.34 -16.02 -0.33
C LEU A 196 -21.34 -15.03 -0.95
N SER A 197 -22.59 -15.05 -0.47
CA SER A 197 -23.59 -14.08 -0.87
C SER A 197 -23.19 -12.68 -0.40
N TYR A 198 -23.42 -11.66 -1.23
CA TYR A 198 -23.21 -10.26 -0.84
C TYR A 198 -23.98 -9.89 0.44
N GLY A 199 -25.21 -10.43 0.60
CA GLY A 199 -26.01 -10.22 1.80
C GLY A 199 -25.34 -10.72 3.07
N THR A 200 -24.72 -11.91 3.02
CA THR A 200 -23.97 -12.48 4.15
C THR A 200 -22.74 -11.64 4.50
N GLN A 201 -22.04 -11.13 3.50
CA GLN A 201 -20.87 -10.28 3.72
C GLN A 201 -21.26 -8.91 4.32
N LEU A 202 -22.34 -8.31 3.83
CA LEU A 202 -22.85 -7.03 4.33
C LEU A 202 -23.52 -7.14 5.71
N SER A 203 -24.02 -8.33 6.11
CA SER A 203 -24.63 -8.53 7.42
C SER A 203 -23.68 -8.26 8.58
N VAL A 204 -22.37 -8.39 8.35
CA VAL A 204 -21.32 -8.09 9.34
C VAL A 204 -21.36 -6.61 9.74
N LEU A 205 -21.70 -5.70 8.81
CA LEU A 205 -21.81 -4.26 9.07
C LEU A 205 -22.98 -3.89 10.01
N ARG A 206 -23.91 -4.82 10.29
CA ARG A 206 -25.02 -4.60 11.24
C ARG A 206 -24.61 -4.73 12.71
N LYS A 207 -23.38 -5.16 12.99
CA LYS A 207 -22.89 -5.35 14.37
C LYS A 207 -22.40 -4.04 14.96
N PRO A 208 -23.00 -3.50 16.04
CA PRO A 208 -22.60 -2.20 16.64
C PRO A 208 -21.14 -2.19 17.11
N VAL A 209 -20.62 -3.32 17.60
CA VAL A 209 -19.24 -3.45 18.08
C VAL A 209 -18.25 -3.10 16.97
N LEU A 210 -18.55 -3.40 15.69
CA LEU A 210 -17.69 -3.07 14.56
C LEU A 210 -17.62 -1.56 14.34
N TRP A 211 -18.72 -0.84 14.49
CA TRP A 211 -18.75 0.60 14.32
C TRP A 211 -17.91 1.34 15.37
N ASN A 212 -17.96 0.88 16.63
CA ASN A 212 -17.10 1.42 17.69
C ASN A 212 -15.62 1.16 17.39
N SER A 213 -15.27 -0.03 16.90
CA SER A 213 -13.91 -0.37 16.50
C SER A 213 -13.44 0.47 15.31
N PHE A 214 -14.33 0.69 14.32
CA PHE A 214 -14.02 1.54 13.17
C PHE A 214 -13.82 3.00 13.58
N LEU A 215 -14.64 3.53 14.47
CA LEU A 215 -14.51 4.89 14.98
C LEU A 215 -13.18 5.07 15.73
N ALA A 216 -12.83 4.14 16.60
CA ALA A 216 -11.57 4.17 17.34
C ALA A 216 -10.37 4.12 16.36
N ALA A 217 -10.38 3.21 15.40
CA ALA A 217 -9.35 3.11 14.38
C ALA A 217 -9.27 4.38 13.51
N LEU A 218 -10.41 4.96 13.14
CA LEU A 218 -10.49 6.19 12.36
C LEU A 218 -9.84 7.36 13.10
N LEU A 219 -10.21 7.58 14.35
CA LEU A 219 -9.67 8.69 15.15
C LEU A 219 -8.17 8.54 15.39
N MET A 220 -7.70 7.32 15.69
CA MET A 220 -6.29 7.04 15.91
C MET A 220 -5.48 7.27 14.61
N ASN A 221 -5.94 6.74 13.49
CA ASN A 221 -5.25 6.91 12.21
C ASN A 221 -5.31 8.35 11.70
N ALA A 222 -6.43 9.04 11.86
CA ALA A 222 -6.55 10.45 11.48
C ALA A 222 -5.55 11.35 12.23
N ALA A 223 -5.39 11.13 13.54
CA ALA A 223 -4.40 11.86 14.33
C ALA A 223 -2.97 11.55 13.89
N MET A 224 -2.65 10.24 13.73
CA MET A 224 -1.31 9.79 13.34
C MET A 224 -0.92 10.26 11.94
N PHE A 225 -1.75 9.98 10.93
CA PHE A 225 -1.44 10.35 9.55
C PHE A 225 -1.53 11.85 9.29
N GLY A 226 -2.44 12.55 9.96
CA GLY A 226 -2.53 14.01 9.87
C GLY A 226 -1.23 14.67 10.32
N PHE A 227 -0.67 14.27 11.45
CA PHE A 227 0.62 14.75 11.92
C PHE A 227 1.77 14.32 11.01
N TYR A 228 1.84 13.02 10.68
CA TYR A 228 2.95 12.43 9.94
C TYR A 228 3.07 12.97 8.51
N SER A 229 1.93 13.24 7.84
CA SER A 229 1.92 13.75 6.47
C SER A 229 2.59 15.13 6.31
N TYR A 230 2.51 15.96 7.34
CA TYR A 230 3.08 17.30 7.32
C TYR A 230 4.37 17.44 8.14
N LEU A 231 4.84 16.35 8.75
CA LEU A 231 6.05 16.37 9.57
C LEU A 231 7.29 16.82 8.80
N SER A 232 7.44 16.37 7.56
CA SER A 232 8.57 16.77 6.70
C SER A 232 8.56 18.27 6.42
N ASP A 233 7.41 18.83 6.06
CA ASP A 233 7.25 20.26 5.79
C ASP A 233 7.53 21.09 7.06
N TYR A 234 6.98 20.68 8.19
CA TYR A 234 7.22 21.33 9.48
C TYR A 234 8.71 21.35 9.85
N LEU A 235 9.42 20.22 9.68
CA LEU A 235 10.84 20.12 9.99
C LEU A 235 11.69 21.00 9.06
N ILE A 236 11.32 21.18 7.80
CA ILE A 236 12.01 22.09 6.89
C ILE A 236 11.76 23.54 7.27
N THR A 237 10.49 23.92 7.43
CA THR A 237 10.09 25.33 7.54
C THR A 237 10.34 25.94 8.92
N VAL A 238 10.26 25.14 10.00
CA VAL A 238 10.36 25.62 11.38
C VAL A 238 11.73 25.33 11.99
N THR A 239 12.35 24.21 11.65
CA THR A 239 13.63 23.78 12.26
C THR A 239 14.83 23.86 11.31
N ASP A 240 14.60 24.21 10.04
CA ASP A 240 15.62 24.36 8.99
C ASP A 240 16.51 23.09 8.82
N VAL A 241 15.92 21.93 9.02
CA VAL A 241 16.61 20.63 8.98
C VAL A 241 16.69 20.13 7.55
N SER A 242 17.85 19.64 7.13
CA SER A 242 18.05 19.10 5.79
C SER A 242 17.25 17.81 5.53
N PHE A 243 16.86 17.54 4.28
CA PHE A 243 16.13 16.32 3.89
C PHE A 243 16.84 15.02 4.30
N LYS A 244 18.17 14.99 4.36
CA LYS A 244 18.94 13.84 4.87
C LYS A 244 18.61 13.53 6.32
N VAL A 245 18.57 14.54 7.15
CA VAL A 245 18.24 14.41 8.58
C VAL A 245 16.76 14.07 8.74
N ILE A 246 15.89 14.67 7.93
CA ILE A 246 14.46 14.34 7.92
C ILE A 246 14.25 12.86 7.59
N SER A 247 14.91 12.34 6.56
CA SER A 247 14.83 10.91 6.20
C SER A 247 15.23 10.00 7.36
N LEU A 248 16.28 10.39 8.11
CA LEU A 248 16.71 9.66 9.30
C LEU A 248 15.68 9.75 10.44
N LEU A 249 15.12 10.94 10.68
CA LEU A 249 14.10 11.13 11.71
C LEU A 249 12.83 10.33 11.39
N LEU A 250 12.40 10.32 10.13
CA LEU A 250 11.25 9.53 9.68
C LEU A 250 11.52 8.02 9.79
N PHE A 251 12.75 7.60 9.55
CA PHE A 251 13.17 6.21 9.77
C PHE A 251 13.11 5.82 11.25
N VAL A 252 13.66 6.67 12.14
CA VAL A 252 13.61 6.45 13.60
C VAL A 252 12.15 6.42 14.09
N TYR A 253 11.31 7.33 13.58
CA TYR A 253 9.88 7.35 13.89
C TYR A 253 9.19 6.05 13.44
N GLY A 254 9.47 5.59 12.21
CA GLY A 254 8.92 4.34 11.71
C GLY A 254 9.37 3.11 12.50
N MET A 255 10.62 3.10 12.99
CA MET A 255 11.14 2.02 13.85
C MET A 255 10.53 2.00 15.26
N ALA A 256 10.05 3.15 15.74
CA ALA A 256 9.43 3.28 17.06
C ALA A 256 7.92 2.95 17.06
N ASN A 257 7.29 2.88 15.90
CA ASN A 257 5.86 2.63 15.70
C ASN A 257 5.57 1.18 15.34
#